data_bf44b68c8b445441257dfab58cf58a9a
#
_entry.id   bf44b68c8b445441257dfab58cf58a9a
#
_cell.length_a   1.000
_cell.length_b   1.000
_cell.length_c   1.000
_cell.angle_alpha   90.00
_cell.angle_beta   90.00
_cell.angle_gamma   90.00
#
_symmetry.space_group_name_H-M   'P 1'
#
loop_
_entity.id
_entity.type
_entity.pdbx_description
1 polymer ?
#
loop_
_entity_poly.entity_id
_entity_poly.type
_entity_poly.pdbx_seq_one_letter_code
_entity_poly.pdbx_strand_id
1 'polypeptide(L)'
;MVALINQLQPKTLDWVGTSMGGLIGMVICGQPDLPLPVKVRKLVLNDVGPALEWTAIQRIGQYIGKTGQFDSVQQAADAMWAISSSFGPHTPEQWLALSQAMVKPSGTGYTLHYDPSFAIPFGTATEESTKQGEAMLWALYDNIKAQTLITRGAQSDLLSVATAQAMTLRGPKALLVEFAGVGHAPTFVAPDQAKVVVDFLLGAP
;
A
#
# COMPACT_ATOMS: atom_id res chain seq x y z
N MET A 1 0.76 14.03 5.08
CA MET A 1 1.41 13.16 6.10
C MET A 1 2.45 13.91 6.93
N VAL A 2 3.39 14.68 6.35
CA VAL A 2 4.39 15.47 7.12
C VAL A 2 3.73 16.35 8.19
N ALA A 3 2.69 17.12 7.86
CA ALA A 3 1.95 17.94 8.82
C ALA A 3 1.36 17.12 9.99
N LEU A 4 0.79 15.95 9.69
CA LEU A 4 0.24 15.05 10.71
C LEU A 4 1.33 14.51 11.66
N ILE A 5 2.46 14.07 11.11
CA ILE A 5 3.59 13.60 11.92
C ILE A 5 4.13 14.73 12.81
N ASN A 6 4.24 15.94 12.25
CA ASN A 6 4.64 17.12 13.02
C ASN A 6 3.65 17.48 14.13
N GLN A 7 2.36 17.31 13.89
CA GLN A 7 1.34 17.54 14.93
C GLN A 7 1.41 16.51 16.06
N LEU A 8 1.68 15.24 15.73
CA LEU A 8 1.73 14.14 16.70
C LEU A 8 3.01 14.13 17.54
N GLN A 9 4.10 14.73 17.08
CA GLN A 9 5.41 14.76 17.76
C GLN A 9 5.83 13.38 18.34
N PRO A 10 5.84 12.31 17.53
CA PRO A 10 6.13 10.97 18.03
C PRO A 10 7.58 10.86 18.51
N LYS A 11 7.83 10.03 19.55
CA LYS A 11 9.19 9.71 20.01
C LYS A 11 9.88 8.70 19.07
N THR A 12 9.11 7.82 18.46
CA THR A 12 9.57 6.83 17.47
C THR A 12 8.54 6.75 16.36
N LEU A 13 8.98 6.48 15.14
CA LEU A 13 8.12 6.39 13.97
C LEU A 13 8.49 5.15 13.16
N ASP A 14 7.53 4.25 13.02
CA ASP A 14 7.56 3.16 12.07
C ASP A 14 6.44 3.37 11.04
N TRP A 15 6.66 2.92 9.80
CA TRP A 15 5.72 3.12 8.72
C TRP A 15 5.31 1.79 8.09
N VAL A 16 4.03 1.53 8.04
CA VAL A 16 3.46 0.42 7.26
C VAL A 16 2.58 1.01 6.17
N GLY A 17 2.94 0.77 4.93
CA GLY A 17 2.23 1.32 3.78
C GLY A 17 1.88 0.28 2.75
N THR A 18 0.58 0.13 2.47
CA THR A 18 0.08 -0.70 1.37
C THR A 18 -0.09 0.15 0.12
N SER A 19 0.39 -0.34 -1.03
CA SER A 19 0.16 0.31 -2.33
C SER A 19 0.56 1.81 -2.28
N MET A 20 -0.36 2.74 -2.50
CA MET A 20 -0.13 4.18 -2.40
C MET A 20 0.46 4.58 -1.03
N GLY A 21 0.06 3.93 0.07
CA GLY A 21 0.64 4.17 1.39
C GLY A 21 2.13 3.83 1.46
N GLY A 22 2.57 2.83 0.71
CA GLY A 22 3.99 2.49 0.55
C GLY A 22 4.73 3.51 -0.30
N LEU A 23 4.14 4.01 -1.40
CA LEU A 23 4.73 5.10 -2.20
C LEU A 23 4.93 6.36 -1.35
N ILE A 24 3.95 6.73 -0.54
CA ILE A 24 4.07 7.84 0.42
C ILE A 24 5.21 7.57 1.41
N GLY A 25 5.32 6.34 1.92
CA GLY A 25 6.41 5.92 2.81
C GLY A 25 7.79 6.03 2.14
N MET A 26 7.91 5.64 0.86
CA MET A 26 9.16 5.82 0.09
C MET A 26 9.55 7.30 -0.02
N VAL A 27 8.61 8.18 -0.34
CA VAL A 27 8.87 9.63 -0.40
C VAL A 27 9.32 10.16 0.96
N ILE A 28 8.60 9.79 2.05
CA ILE A 28 8.93 10.25 3.41
C ILE A 28 10.30 9.77 3.85
N CYS A 29 10.68 8.53 3.53
CA CYS A 29 11.96 7.95 3.93
C CYS A 29 13.11 8.32 2.99
N GLY A 30 12.84 8.53 1.70
CA GLY A 30 13.86 8.77 0.68
C GLY A 30 14.14 10.25 0.41
N GLN A 31 13.31 11.17 0.89
CA GLN A 31 13.51 12.60 0.76
C GLN A 31 14.26 13.12 2.01
N PRO A 32 15.56 13.47 1.90
CA PRO A 32 16.39 13.76 3.07
C PRO A 32 15.98 15.03 3.83
N ASP A 33 15.44 16.02 3.14
CA ASP A 33 15.18 17.37 3.68
C ASP A 33 13.75 17.59 4.17
N LEU A 34 12.98 16.52 4.32
CA LEU A 34 11.63 16.65 4.90
C LEU A 34 11.72 17.06 6.39
N PRO A 35 10.96 18.08 6.81
CA PRO A 35 10.97 18.58 8.18
C PRO A 35 10.17 17.64 9.11
N LEU A 36 10.72 16.48 9.39
CA LEU A 36 10.15 15.50 10.31
C LEU A 36 10.76 15.64 11.71
N PRO A 37 9.96 15.54 12.80
CA PRO A 37 10.48 15.60 14.17
C PRO A 37 11.35 14.40 14.52
N VAL A 38 11.11 13.27 13.86
CA VAL A 38 11.87 12.03 14.00
C VAL A 38 11.90 11.28 12.66
N LYS A 39 13.00 10.63 12.34
CA LYS A 39 13.11 9.80 11.12
C LYS A 39 12.36 8.48 11.29
N VAL A 40 11.86 7.94 10.19
CA VAL A 40 11.28 6.60 10.16
C VAL A 40 12.37 5.58 10.48
N ARG A 41 12.13 4.73 11.46
CA ARG A 41 13.04 3.68 11.93
C ARG A 41 12.89 2.41 11.09
N LYS A 42 11.64 1.96 10.91
CA LYS A 42 11.27 0.76 10.16
C LYS A 42 10.19 1.09 9.14
N LEU A 43 10.36 0.57 7.93
CA LEU A 43 9.46 0.79 6.81
C LEU A 43 8.98 -0.56 6.28
N VAL A 44 7.68 -0.77 6.23
CA VAL A 44 7.05 -1.89 5.52
C VAL A 44 6.41 -1.38 4.23
N LEU A 45 6.88 -1.88 3.11
CA LEU A 45 6.32 -1.65 1.78
C LEU A 45 5.47 -2.87 1.40
N ASN A 46 4.15 -2.74 1.54
CA ASN A 46 3.24 -3.81 1.23
C ASN A 46 2.82 -3.75 -0.23
N ASP A 47 3.37 -4.67 -0.99
CA ASP A 47 3.06 -4.98 -2.39
C ASP A 47 3.20 -3.79 -3.34
N VAL A 48 4.25 -3.00 -3.13
CA VAL A 48 4.57 -1.83 -3.95
C VAL A 48 6.07 -1.59 -3.96
N GLY A 49 6.56 -1.07 -5.07
CA GLY A 49 7.96 -0.72 -5.28
C GLY A 49 8.12 0.51 -6.17
N PRO A 50 9.36 0.87 -6.49
CA PRO A 50 9.65 2.01 -7.35
C PRO A 50 9.17 1.85 -8.81
N ALA A 51 9.12 0.61 -9.33
CA ALA A 51 8.55 0.30 -10.63
C ALA A 51 7.16 -0.33 -10.46
N LEU A 52 6.19 0.20 -11.17
CA LEU A 52 4.79 -0.25 -11.13
C LEU A 52 4.41 -0.78 -12.51
N GLU A 53 3.79 -1.96 -12.55
CA GLU A 53 3.33 -2.56 -13.80
C GLU A 53 2.16 -1.74 -14.40
N TRP A 54 2.33 -1.28 -15.64
CA TRP A 54 1.36 -0.41 -16.30
C TRP A 54 -0.04 -1.04 -16.41
N THR A 55 -0.10 -2.33 -16.68
CA THR A 55 -1.36 -3.07 -16.78
C THR A 55 -2.15 -3.06 -15.46
N ALA A 56 -1.47 -3.10 -14.33
CA ALA A 56 -2.10 -2.99 -13.01
C ALA A 56 -2.59 -1.56 -12.76
N ILE A 57 -1.84 -0.54 -13.15
CA ILE A 57 -2.27 0.87 -13.07
C ILE A 57 -3.55 1.08 -13.90
N GLN A 58 -3.60 0.53 -15.13
CA GLN A 58 -4.79 0.59 -15.97
C GLN A 58 -5.99 -0.12 -15.31
N ARG A 59 -5.79 -1.30 -14.73
CA ARG A 59 -6.84 -2.04 -14.01
C ARG A 59 -7.38 -1.24 -12.82
N ILE A 60 -6.50 -0.67 -11.99
CA ILE A 60 -6.89 0.17 -10.85
C ILE A 60 -7.67 1.39 -11.32
N GLY A 61 -7.26 2.02 -12.42
CA GLY A 61 -7.93 3.16 -13.03
C GLY A 61 -9.39 2.88 -13.43
N GLN A 62 -9.77 1.62 -13.64
CA GLN A 62 -11.15 1.26 -14.01
C GLN A 62 -12.14 1.42 -12.86
N TYR A 63 -11.73 1.33 -11.61
CA TYR A 63 -12.61 1.37 -10.44
C TYR A 63 -12.30 2.47 -9.43
N ILE A 64 -11.08 3.01 -9.41
CA ILE A 64 -10.73 4.10 -8.48
C ILE A 64 -11.60 5.33 -8.74
N GLY A 65 -12.04 6.00 -7.68
CA GLY A 65 -12.94 7.16 -7.75
C GLY A 65 -14.43 6.79 -7.75
N LYS A 66 -14.79 5.51 -7.94
CA LYS A 66 -16.18 5.03 -7.90
C LYS A 66 -16.55 4.66 -6.47
N THR A 67 -17.07 5.60 -5.71
CA THR A 67 -17.39 5.39 -4.28
C THR A 67 -18.68 4.62 -4.05
N GLY A 68 -19.58 4.57 -5.02
CA GLY A 68 -20.86 3.83 -4.94
C GLY A 68 -21.83 4.37 -3.89
N GLN A 69 -23.05 3.79 -3.90
CA GLN A 69 -24.05 3.93 -2.84
C GLN A 69 -24.58 2.52 -2.51
N PHE A 70 -24.64 2.19 -1.23
CA PHE A 70 -24.95 0.86 -0.74
C PHE A 70 -25.99 0.93 0.37
N ASP A 71 -26.94 0.01 0.40
CA ASP A 71 -27.97 -0.05 1.44
C ASP A 71 -27.42 -0.59 2.77
N SER A 72 -26.30 -1.33 2.72
CA SER A 72 -25.67 -1.92 3.89
C SER A 72 -24.14 -2.05 3.72
N VAL A 73 -23.44 -2.23 4.84
CA VAL A 73 -22.00 -2.56 4.85
C VAL A 73 -21.75 -3.89 4.12
N GLN A 74 -22.66 -4.87 4.23
CA GLN A 74 -22.54 -6.15 3.52
C GLN A 74 -22.57 -5.95 2.01
N GLN A 75 -23.50 -5.15 1.50
CA GLN A 75 -23.58 -4.86 0.06
C GLN A 75 -22.31 -4.16 -0.45
N ALA A 76 -21.74 -3.24 0.35
CA ALA A 76 -20.47 -2.62 0.03
C ALA A 76 -19.30 -3.63 0.04
N ALA A 77 -19.28 -4.54 1.02
CA ALA A 77 -18.29 -5.60 1.12
C ALA A 77 -18.32 -6.53 -0.10
N ASP A 78 -19.52 -6.93 -0.54
CA ASP A 78 -19.72 -7.78 -1.72
C ASP A 78 -19.22 -7.08 -3.00
N ALA A 79 -19.53 -5.79 -3.15
CA ALA A 79 -19.06 -4.99 -4.27
C ALA A 79 -17.53 -4.81 -4.27
N MET A 80 -16.91 -4.61 -3.11
CA MET A 80 -15.46 -4.54 -2.98
C MET A 80 -14.80 -5.89 -3.25
N TRP A 81 -15.40 -7.00 -2.81
CA TRP A 81 -14.90 -8.34 -3.09
C TRP A 81 -14.78 -8.62 -4.58
N ALA A 82 -15.75 -8.17 -5.37
CA ALA A 82 -15.79 -8.37 -6.82
C ALA A 82 -14.52 -7.83 -7.53
N ILE A 83 -13.85 -6.81 -6.97
CA ILE A 83 -12.64 -6.19 -7.52
C ILE A 83 -11.37 -6.49 -6.71
N SER A 84 -11.50 -7.14 -5.56
CA SER A 84 -10.40 -7.38 -4.61
C SER A 84 -10.21 -8.86 -4.27
N SER A 85 -10.83 -9.78 -5.00
CA SER A 85 -10.71 -11.23 -4.77
C SER A 85 -9.26 -11.72 -4.86
N SER A 86 -8.39 -11.00 -5.56
CA SER A 86 -6.96 -11.27 -5.64
C SER A 86 -6.19 -11.00 -4.33
N PHE A 87 -6.79 -10.35 -3.33
CA PHE A 87 -6.14 -10.07 -2.03
C PHE A 87 -5.85 -11.35 -1.20
N GLY A 88 -6.30 -12.48 -1.70
CA GLY A 88 -6.11 -13.79 -1.09
C GLY A 88 -7.35 -14.27 -0.32
N PRO A 89 -7.26 -15.47 0.28
CA PRO A 89 -8.41 -16.07 0.95
C PRO A 89 -8.78 -15.30 2.23
N HIS A 90 -10.08 -15.05 2.38
CA HIS A 90 -10.69 -14.49 3.59
C HIS A 90 -11.97 -15.25 3.91
N THR A 91 -12.28 -15.44 5.19
CA THR A 91 -13.65 -15.84 5.55
C THR A 91 -14.62 -14.68 5.31
N PRO A 92 -15.93 -14.95 5.15
CA PRO A 92 -16.91 -13.87 5.02
C PRO A 92 -16.84 -12.85 6.16
N GLU A 93 -16.62 -13.32 7.39
CA GLU A 93 -16.50 -12.48 8.58
C GLU A 93 -15.24 -11.59 8.56
N GLN A 94 -14.10 -12.15 8.13
CA GLN A 94 -12.86 -11.39 7.98
C GLN A 94 -13.00 -10.30 6.93
N TRP A 95 -13.61 -10.64 5.78
CA TRP A 95 -13.81 -9.67 4.71
C TRP A 95 -14.79 -8.57 5.11
N LEU A 96 -15.89 -8.92 5.78
CA LEU A 96 -16.85 -7.95 6.30
C LEU A 96 -16.19 -7.00 7.32
N ALA A 97 -15.43 -7.53 8.26
CA ALA A 97 -14.70 -6.72 9.26
C ALA A 97 -13.70 -5.75 8.60
N LEU A 98 -12.93 -6.21 7.62
CA LEU A 98 -12.02 -5.36 6.85
C LEU A 98 -12.79 -4.27 6.09
N SER A 99 -13.89 -4.64 5.45
CA SER A 99 -14.73 -3.73 4.65
C SER A 99 -15.43 -2.67 5.48
N GLN A 100 -15.79 -2.98 6.72
CA GLN A 100 -16.47 -2.05 7.62
C GLN A 100 -15.69 -0.76 7.86
N ALA A 101 -14.37 -0.84 7.93
CA ALA A 101 -13.50 0.33 8.07
C ALA A 101 -13.37 1.16 6.79
N MET A 102 -13.79 0.62 5.64
CA MET A 102 -13.66 1.24 4.32
C MET A 102 -14.91 1.97 3.87
N VAL A 103 -15.97 1.97 4.67
CA VAL A 103 -17.25 2.63 4.37
C VAL A 103 -17.58 3.69 5.41
N LYS A 104 -18.41 4.65 5.02
CA LYS A 104 -18.99 5.66 5.91
C LYS A 104 -20.47 5.82 5.62
N PRO A 105 -21.29 6.27 6.61
CA PRO A 105 -22.69 6.61 6.37
C PRO A 105 -22.84 7.69 5.28
N SER A 106 -23.87 7.55 4.44
CA SER A 106 -24.21 8.49 3.38
C SER A 106 -25.73 8.43 3.09
N GLY A 107 -26.47 9.47 3.45
CA GLY A 107 -27.92 9.45 3.40
C GLY A 107 -28.51 8.36 4.28
N THR A 108 -29.36 7.49 3.69
CA THR A 108 -29.96 6.33 4.37
C THR A 108 -29.10 5.06 4.30
N GLY A 109 -27.95 5.11 3.66
CA GLY A 109 -27.06 3.96 3.44
C GLY A 109 -25.60 4.29 3.68
N TYR A 110 -24.73 3.73 2.83
CA TYR A 110 -23.26 3.82 2.95
C TYR A 110 -22.60 4.15 1.62
N THR A 111 -21.40 4.71 1.69
CA THR A 111 -20.51 4.93 0.54
C THR A 111 -19.08 4.58 0.93
N LEU A 112 -18.20 4.31 -0.03
CA LEU A 112 -16.79 4.06 0.27
C LEU A 112 -16.14 5.32 0.86
N HIS A 113 -15.30 5.13 1.90
CA HIS A 113 -14.72 6.19 2.70
C HIS A 113 -13.36 6.63 2.16
N TYR A 114 -13.34 7.15 0.93
CA TYR A 114 -12.15 7.80 0.39
C TYR A 114 -12.55 8.99 -0.50
N ASP A 115 -11.59 9.85 -0.83
CA ASP A 115 -11.82 10.98 -1.72
C ASP A 115 -11.80 10.49 -3.18
N PRO A 116 -12.90 10.64 -3.95
CA PRO A 116 -12.93 10.22 -5.35
C PRO A 116 -11.91 10.94 -6.23
N SER A 117 -11.35 12.08 -5.80
CA SER A 117 -10.29 12.79 -6.52
C SER A 117 -9.00 11.97 -6.65
N PHE A 118 -8.83 10.88 -5.88
CA PHE A 118 -7.76 9.90 -6.11
C PHE A 118 -7.76 9.28 -7.52
N ALA A 119 -8.87 9.37 -8.24
CA ALA A 119 -8.95 8.95 -9.65
C ALA A 119 -8.20 9.90 -10.60
N ILE A 120 -8.00 11.17 -10.23
CA ILE A 120 -7.45 12.20 -11.14
C ILE A 120 -6.09 11.79 -11.73
N PRO A 121 -5.10 11.34 -10.95
CA PRO A 121 -3.81 10.90 -11.49
C PRO A 121 -3.94 9.73 -12.48
N PHE A 122 -4.89 8.82 -12.24
CA PHE A 122 -5.11 7.65 -13.13
C PHE A 122 -5.72 8.06 -14.47
N GLY A 123 -6.55 9.10 -14.51
CA GLY A 123 -7.14 9.62 -15.74
C GLY A 123 -6.15 10.30 -16.68
N THR A 124 -4.99 10.74 -16.16
CA THR A 124 -3.94 11.43 -16.92
C THR A 124 -2.67 10.61 -17.07
N ALA A 125 -2.57 9.45 -16.38
CA ALA A 125 -1.41 8.59 -16.45
C ALA A 125 -1.26 7.98 -17.87
N THR A 126 -0.02 7.90 -18.31
CA THR A 126 0.41 7.17 -19.51
C THR A 126 1.52 6.21 -19.13
N GLU A 127 1.77 5.20 -19.97
CA GLU A 127 2.90 4.29 -19.77
C GLU A 127 4.23 5.06 -19.70
N GLU A 128 4.38 6.09 -20.53
CA GLU A 128 5.57 6.94 -20.54
C GLU A 128 5.73 7.73 -19.25
N SER A 129 4.67 8.38 -18.76
CA SER A 129 4.71 9.11 -17.48
C SER A 129 4.96 8.18 -16.28
N THR A 130 4.46 6.96 -16.34
CA THR A 130 4.72 5.93 -15.31
C THR A 130 6.21 5.53 -15.30
N LYS A 131 6.82 5.30 -16.47
CA LYS A 131 8.26 5.03 -16.61
C LYS A 131 9.14 6.22 -16.18
N GLN A 132 8.72 7.45 -16.48
CA GLN A 132 9.44 8.64 -15.99
C GLN A 132 9.38 8.75 -14.46
N GLY A 133 8.23 8.45 -13.86
CA GLY A 133 8.05 8.41 -12.40
C GLY A 133 8.91 7.32 -11.74
N GLU A 134 9.13 6.19 -12.41
CA GLU A 134 9.95 5.08 -11.92
C GLU A 134 11.37 5.52 -11.57
N ALA A 135 12.04 6.26 -12.44
CA ALA A 135 13.41 6.73 -12.20
C ALA A 135 13.50 7.59 -10.92
N MET A 136 12.52 8.46 -10.71
CA MET A 136 12.42 9.28 -9.50
C MET A 136 12.16 8.40 -8.25
N LEU A 137 11.27 7.44 -8.33
CA LEU A 137 10.97 6.54 -7.22
C LEU A 137 12.17 5.65 -6.86
N TRP A 138 12.95 5.19 -7.85
CA TRP A 138 14.20 4.48 -7.59
C TRP A 138 15.23 5.37 -6.88
N ALA A 139 15.37 6.63 -7.29
CA ALA A 139 16.27 7.56 -6.61
C ALA A 139 15.87 7.80 -5.15
N LEU A 140 14.56 7.93 -4.88
CA LEU A 140 14.04 8.02 -3.51
C LEU A 140 14.29 6.73 -2.73
N TYR A 141 14.02 5.55 -3.33
CA TYR A 141 14.25 4.26 -2.70
C TYR A 141 15.72 4.07 -2.29
N ASP A 142 16.67 4.43 -3.18
CA ASP A 142 18.09 4.31 -2.90
C ASP A 142 18.57 5.19 -1.73
N ASN A 143 17.87 6.26 -1.44
CA ASN A 143 18.16 7.15 -0.32
C ASN A 143 17.61 6.67 1.04
N ILE A 144 16.70 5.67 1.06
CA ILE A 144 16.10 5.17 2.30
C ILE A 144 17.17 4.63 3.24
N LYS A 145 17.12 5.07 4.51
CA LYS A 145 18.01 4.61 5.60
C LYS A 145 17.26 3.77 6.63
N ALA A 146 15.94 3.77 6.60
CA ALA A 146 15.11 2.94 7.46
C ALA A 146 15.35 1.45 7.17
N GLN A 147 15.35 0.61 8.19
CA GLN A 147 15.23 -0.84 7.96
C GLN A 147 13.95 -1.10 7.18
N THR A 148 14.03 -1.85 6.09
CA THR A 148 12.91 -2.00 5.18
C THR A 148 12.54 -3.45 4.98
N LEU A 149 11.24 -3.73 5.09
CA LEU A 149 10.62 -4.99 4.73
C LEU A 149 9.70 -4.76 3.52
N ILE A 150 9.85 -5.60 2.51
CA ILE A 150 8.90 -5.71 1.40
C ILE A 150 8.07 -6.94 1.66
N THR A 151 6.76 -6.79 1.70
CA THR A 151 5.83 -7.92 1.61
C THR A 151 5.21 -7.92 0.22
N ARG A 152 5.13 -9.09 -0.41
CA ARG A 152 4.62 -9.24 -1.77
C ARG A 152 3.61 -10.39 -1.85
N GLY A 153 2.48 -10.17 -2.51
CA GLY A 153 1.64 -11.27 -2.95
C GLY A 153 2.32 -12.03 -4.10
N ALA A 154 2.47 -13.34 -4.00
CA ALA A 154 3.14 -14.13 -5.05
C ALA A 154 2.45 -14.01 -6.43
N GLN A 155 1.16 -13.69 -6.46
CA GLN A 155 0.35 -13.41 -7.65
C GLN A 155 0.14 -11.90 -7.91
N SER A 156 0.94 -11.03 -7.28
CA SER A 156 0.83 -9.58 -7.52
C SER A 156 1.06 -9.24 -8.99
N ASP A 157 0.13 -8.47 -9.51
CA ASP A 157 0.21 -7.87 -10.85
C ASP A 157 0.78 -6.45 -10.83
N LEU A 158 0.97 -5.85 -9.63
CA LEU A 158 1.48 -4.49 -9.50
C LEU A 158 2.99 -4.45 -9.22
N LEU A 159 3.47 -5.25 -8.26
CA LEU A 159 4.89 -5.37 -7.93
C LEU A 159 5.44 -6.63 -8.58
N SER A 160 6.26 -6.48 -9.63
CA SER A 160 6.87 -7.64 -10.30
C SER A 160 7.93 -8.31 -9.42
N VAL A 161 8.17 -9.60 -9.66
CA VAL A 161 9.25 -10.35 -9.00
C VAL A 161 10.60 -9.68 -9.24
N ALA A 162 10.85 -9.23 -10.46
CA ALA A 162 12.11 -8.57 -10.84
C ALA A 162 12.34 -7.28 -10.03
N THR A 163 11.30 -6.44 -9.91
CA THR A 163 11.37 -5.21 -9.10
C THR A 163 11.61 -5.53 -7.63
N ALA A 164 10.86 -6.48 -7.06
CA ALA A 164 11.03 -6.88 -5.66
C ALA A 164 12.45 -7.40 -5.37
N GLN A 165 13.00 -8.22 -6.27
CA GLN A 165 14.38 -8.71 -6.16
C GLN A 165 15.39 -7.56 -6.27
N ALA A 166 15.23 -6.63 -7.21
CA ALA A 166 16.11 -5.47 -7.33
C ALA A 166 16.11 -4.62 -6.05
N MET A 167 14.98 -4.48 -5.39
CA MET A 167 14.85 -3.76 -4.11
C MET A 167 15.63 -4.40 -2.97
N THR A 168 15.91 -5.70 -2.99
CA THR A 168 16.75 -6.37 -1.98
C THR A 168 18.25 -6.11 -2.20
N LEU A 169 18.63 -5.65 -3.38
CA LEU A 169 20.05 -5.50 -3.77
C LEU A 169 20.53 -4.05 -3.70
N ARG A 170 19.65 -3.08 -3.62
CA ARG A 170 19.98 -1.65 -3.65
C ARG A 170 19.25 -0.85 -2.56
N GLY A 171 19.65 0.40 -2.36
CA GLY A 171 19.08 1.28 -1.35
C GLY A 171 19.18 0.69 0.06
N PRO A 172 18.05 0.52 0.78
CA PRO A 172 18.02 -0.06 2.12
C PRO A 172 18.32 -1.56 2.16
N LYS A 173 18.47 -2.23 0.99
CA LYS A 173 18.65 -3.69 0.87
C LYS A 173 17.56 -4.44 1.66
N ALA A 174 16.32 -4.15 1.31
CA ALA A 174 15.15 -4.61 2.04
C ALA A 174 15.08 -6.14 2.19
N LEU A 175 14.53 -6.59 3.30
CA LEU A 175 14.06 -7.97 3.44
C LEU A 175 12.83 -8.16 2.53
N LEU A 176 12.70 -9.34 1.90
CA LEU A 176 11.55 -9.69 1.06
C LEU A 176 10.86 -10.92 1.62
N VAL A 177 9.55 -10.82 1.78
CA VAL A 177 8.68 -11.96 2.12
C VAL A 177 7.53 -12.01 1.11
N GLU A 178 7.32 -13.20 0.50
CA GLU A 178 6.22 -13.45 -0.43
C GLU A 178 5.15 -14.32 0.19
N PHE A 179 3.89 -14.01 -0.08
CA PHE A 179 2.73 -14.77 0.39
C PHE A 179 2.07 -15.49 -0.78
N ALA A 180 2.07 -16.83 -0.73
CA ALA A 180 1.43 -17.66 -1.75
C ALA A 180 -0.09 -17.50 -1.74
N GLY A 181 -0.72 -17.57 -2.91
CA GLY A 181 -2.18 -17.43 -3.05
C GLY A 181 -2.71 -16.02 -2.89
N VAL A 182 -1.84 -15.02 -2.90
CA VAL A 182 -2.18 -13.60 -2.70
C VAL A 182 -1.69 -12.77 -3.88
N GLY A 183 -2.53 -11.88 -4.40
CA GLY A 183 -2.18 -10.87 -5.38
C GLY A 183 -2.00 -9.50 -4.73
N HIS A 184 -2.33 -8.43 -5.46
CA HIS A 184 -2.24 -7.07 -4.94
C HIS A 184 -3.51 -6.69 -4.18
N ALA A 185 -3.43 -6.59 -2.85
CA ALA A 185 -2.27 -6.69 -1.97
C ALA A 185 -2.58 -7.60 -0.76
N PRO A 186 -1.54 -8.17 -0.08
CA PRO A 186 -1.72 -8.81 1.22
C PRO A 186 -2.45 -7.88 2.18
N THR A 187 -3.45 -8.39 2.91
CA THR A 187 -4.27 -7.58 3.82
C THR A 187 -3.80 -7.60 5.26
N PHE A 188 -2.86 -8.48 5.58
CA PHE A 188 -2.38 -8.75 6.94
C PHE A 188 -3.46 -9.26 7.92
N VAL A 189 -4.59 -9.74 7.39
CA VAL A 189 -5.65 -10.39 8.19
C VAL A 189 -5.25 -11.84 8.54
N ALA A 190 -4.57 -12.51 7.62
CA ALA A 190 -4.06 -13.86 7.87
C ALA A 190 -2.95 -13.83 8.94
N PRO A 191 -2.98 -14.77 9.95
CA PRO A 191 -2.04 -14.73 11.07
C PRO A 191 -0.56 -14.81 10.67
N ASP A 192 -0.22 -15.54 9.63
CA ASP A 192 1.14 -15.65 9.08
C ASP A 192 1.61 -14.31 8.50
N GLN A 193 0.74 -13.60 7.76
CA GLN A 193 1.03 -12.28 7.22
C GLN A 193 1.22 -11.25 8.35
N ALA A 194 0.30 -11.22 9.31
CA ALA A 194 0.37 -10.34 10.46
C ALA A 194 1.66 -10.58 11.27
N LYS A 195 2.00 -11.86 11.50
CA LYS A 195 3.21 -12.24 12.25
C LYS A 195 4.48 -11.70 11.63
N VAL A 196 4.64 -11.78 10.32
CA VAL A 196 5.83 -11.27 9.60
C VAL A 196 6.02 -9.77 9.87
N VAL A 197 4.94 -8.98 9.77
CA VAL A 197 5.00 -7.53 10.01
C VAL A 197 5.28 -7.22 11.47
N VAL A 198 4.61 -7.91 12.40
CA VAL A 198 4.79 -7.71 13.85
C VAL A 198 6.22 -8.07 14.27
N ASP A 199 6.73 -9.23 13.82
CA ASP A 199 8.11 -9.65 14.13
C ASP A 199 9.13 -8.65 13.60
N PHE A 200 8.93 -8.11 12.39
CA PHE A 200 9.79 -7.08 11.85
C PHE A 200 9.74 -5.78 12.65
N LEU A 201 8.56 -5.30 13.01
CA LEU A 201 8.40 -4.04 13.74
C LEU A 201 8.91 -4.12 15.18
N LEU A 202 8.67 -5.24 15.87
CA LEU A 202 9.01 -5.45 17.28
C LEU A 202 10.37 -6.12 17.47
N GLY A 203 10.95 -6.74 16.45
CA GLY A 203 12.28 -7.34 16.50
C GLY A 203 13.36 -6.31 16.87
N ALA A 204 14.50 -6.79 17.39
CA ALA A 204 15.65 -5.93 17.67
C ALA A 204 16.11 -5.19 16.40
N PRO A 205 16.68 -4.00 16.53
CA PRO A 205 17.24 -3.24 15.42
C PRO A 205 18.42 -3.96 14.75
#